data_cbab021ca3a496d8f0cc16d286798ca4
#
_entry.id   cbab021ca3a496d8f0cc16d286798ca4
#
_cell.length_a   1.000
_cell.length_b   1.000
_cell.length_c   1.000
_cell.angle_alpha   90.00
_cell.angle_beta   90.00
_cell.angle_gamma   90.00
#
_symmetry.space_group_name_H-M   'P 1'
#
loop_
_entity.id
_entity.type
_entity.pdbx_description
1 polymer ?
#
loop_
_entity_poly.entity_id
_entity_poly.type
_entity_poly.pdbx_seq_one_letter_code
_entity_poly.pdbx_strand_id
1 'polypeptide(L)'
;MPAGYTHYCFGKDVYKHLDDQNIKDLLLRNENCFLIGLHGPDIFFYERWNKIARKMHQEKANTFFEKAQDIIQSEAQLAYILGFICHYLLDSQMHPYIKRMIKNTNMDHFEIESDYDRLLLKRHHQDPLHKEIYEHIRFKEKEYVLFNPFSLNYLI
;
A
#
# COMPACT_ATOMS: atom_id res chain seq x y z
N MET A 1 5.28 8.63 -3.03
CA MET A 1 4.61 7.98 -4.16
C MET A 1 5.44 6.99 -4.95
N PRO A 2 6.66 6.84 -4.74
CA PRO A 2 7.39 5.70 -5.26
C PRO A 2 7.40 4.64 -4.19
N ALA A 3 8.16 3.60 -4.39
CA ALA A 3 8.18 2.40 -3.58
C ALA A 3 6.93 1.51 -3.71
N GLY A 4 6.17 1.67 -4.80
CA GLY A 4 5.05 0.77 -5.10
C GLY A 4 5.50 -0.69 -5.20
N TYR A 5 6.65 -0.93 -5.80
CA TYR A 5 7.23 -2.27 -5.90
C TYR A 5 7.75 -2.76 -4.54
N THR A 6 8.30 -1.88 -3.72
CA THR A 6 8.75 -2.19 -2.36
C THR A 6 7.58 -2.63 -1.48
N HIS A 7 6.47 -1.90 -1.52
CA HIS A 7 5.24 -2.26 -0.80
C HIS A 7 4.67 -3.59 -1.28
N TYR A 8 4.65 -3.81 -2.59
CA TYR A 8 4.24 -5.09 -3.18
C TYR A 8 5.10 -6.25 -2.66
N CYS A 9 6.42 -6.12 -2.70
CA CYS A 9 7.34 -7.16 -2.23
C CYS A 9 7.14 -7.44 -0.74
N PHE A 10 7.03 -6.40 0.07
CA PHE A 10 6.79 -6.54 1.51
C PHE A 10 5.47 -7.28 1.80
N GLY A 11 4.38 -6.89 1.15
CA GLY A 11 3.10 -7.57 1.32
C GLY A 11 3.13 -9.04 0.89
N LYS A 12 3.82 -9.36 -0.20
CA LYS A 12 4.01 -10.76 -0.63
C LYS A 12 4.86 -11.55 0.37
N ASP A 13 5.83 -10.94 1.00
CA ASP A 13 6.62 -11.61 2.03
C ASP A 13 5.83 -11.79 3.33
N VAL A 14 5.04 -10.80 3.75
CA VAL A 14 4.09 -10.96 4.87
C VAL A 14 3.16 -12.13 4.61
N TYR A 15 2.53 -12.20 3.42
CA TYR A 15 1.64 -13.31 3.05
C TYR A 15 2.32 -14.68 3.17
N LYS A 16 3.57 -14.82 2.73
CA LYS A 16 4.33 -16.08 2.83
C LYS A 16 4.52 -16.52 4.28
N HIS A 17 4.75 -15.56 5.19
CA HIS A 17 5.08 -15.83 6.60
C HIS A 17 3.87 -15.81 7.53
N LEU A 18 2.64 -15.60 7.02
CA LEU A 18 1.44 -15.77 7.83
C LEU A 18 1.31 -17.23 8.27
N ASP A 19 0.99 -17.45 9.54
CA ASP A 19 0.72 -18.79 10.07
C ASP A 19 -0.76 -19.17 9.98
N ASP A 20 -1.66 -18.18 10.02
CA ASP A 20 -3.11 -18.39 9.97
C ASP A 20 -3.57 -18.73 8.55
N GLN A 21 -3.98 -19.99 8.36
CA GLN A 21 -4.44 -20.47 7.07
C GLN A 21 -5.76 -19.82 6.63
N ASN A 22 -6.65 -19.46 7.57
CA ASN A 22 -7.92 -18.81 7.21
C ASN A 22 -7.66 -17.42 6.61
N ILE A 23 -6.72 -16.68 7.20
CA ILE A 23 -6.30 -15.38 6.65
C ILE A 23 -5.62 -15.55 5.29
N LYS A 24 -4.73 -16.54 5.13
CA LYS A 24 -4.13 -16.84 3.81
C LYS A 24 -5.17 -17.10 2.75
N ASP A 25 -6.15 -17.94 3.05
CA ASP A 25 -7.21 -18.31 2.11
C ASP A 25 -8.11 -17.11 1.77
N LEU A 26 -8.41 -16.27 2.76
CA LEU A 26 -9.13 -15.01 2.56
C LEU A 26 -8.38 -14.09 1.60
N LEU A 27 -7.09 -13.88 1.83
CA LEU A 27 -6.24 -13.03 0.99
C LEU A 27 -6.11 -13.60 -0.43
N LEU A 28 -6.01 -14.91 -0.58
CA LEU A 28 -5.93 -15.56 -1.89
C LEU A 28 -7.23 -15.36 -2.69
N ARG A 29 -8.40 -15.54 -2.05
CA ARG A 29 -9.70 -15.30 -2.70
C ARG A 29 -9.92 -13.82 -3.10
N ASN A 30 -9.26 -12.90 -2.41
CA ASN A 30 -9.41 -11.45 -2.59
C ASN A 30 -8.06 -10.78 -2.92
N GLU A 31 -7.21 -11.47 -3.69
CA GLU A 31 -5.82 -11.06 -3.93
C GLU A 31 -5.72 -9.63 -4.47
N ASN A 32 -6.55 -9.26 -5.45
CA ASN A 32 -6.52 -7.91 -6.00
C ASN A 32 -6.79 -6.83 -4.94
N CYS A 33 -7.76 -7.04 -4.05
CA CYS A 33 -8.07 -6.09 -2.99
C CYS A 33 -6.91 -5.94 -2.02
N PHE A 34 -6.25 -7.05 -1.66
CA PHE A 34 -5.05 -7.03 -0.85
C PHE A 34 -3.91 -6.27 -1.53
N LEU A 35 -3.64 -6.56 -2.79
CA LEU A 35 -2.58 -5.91 -3.57
C LEU A 35 -2.82 -4.41 -3.72
N ILE A 36 -4.06 -3.98 -3.96
CA ILE A 36 -4.42 -2.56 -4.00
C ILE A 36 -4.19 -1.92 -2.61
N GLY A 37 -4.56 -2.62 -1.54
CA GLY A 37 -4.34 -2.17 -0.16
C GLY A 37 -2.87 -1.92 0.15
N LEU A 38 -1.93 -2.67 -0.45
CA LEU A 38 -0.49 -2.48 -0.27
C LEU A 38 0.00 -1.10 -0.73
N HIS A 39 -0.74 -0.40 -1.58
CA HIS A 39 -0.43 0.98 -1.95
C HIS A 39 -0.99 2.01 -0.98
N GLY A 40 -1.81 1.58 -0.02
CA GLY A 40 -2.36 2.45 1.02
C GLY A 40 -2.99 3.73 0.45
N PRO A 41 -2.74 4.89 1.07
CA PRO A 41 -3.25 6.16 0.59
C PRO A 41 -2.51 6.70 -0.64
N ASP A 42 -1.38 6.12 -1.03
CA ASP A 42 -0.56 6.60 -2.15
C ASP A 42 -1.29 6.51 -3.49
N ILE A 43 -2.19 5.54 -3.63
CA ILE A 43 -3.01 5.40 -4.83
C ILE A 43 -3.81 6.67 -5.15
N PHE A 44 -4.16 7.47 -4.15
CA PHE A 44 -4.92 8.70 -4.33
C PHE A 44 -4.08 9.89 -4.79
N PHE A 45 -2.74 9.78 -4.79
CA PHE A 45 -1.88 10.82 -5.36
C PHE A 45 -1.88 10.84 -6.89
N TYR A 46 -2.26 9.74 -7.53
CA TYR A 46 -2.32 9.66 -8.99
C TYR A 46 -3.54 10.36 -9.60
N GLU A 47 -4.53 10.69 -8.77
CA GLU A 47 -5.80 11.27 -9.18
C GLU A 47 -6.01 12.67 -8.55
N ARG A 48 -7.21 13.25 -8.76
CA ARG A 48 -7.62 14.53 -8.14
C ARG A 48 -7.79 14.46 -6.61
N TRP A 49 -7.47 13.32 -6.00
CA TRP A 49 -7.74 13.00 -4.59
C TRP A 49 -6.58 13.32 -3.63
N ASN A 50 -5.61 14.14 -4.06
CA ASN A 50 -4.44 14.54 -3.26
C ASN A 50 -4.76 15.03 -1.84
N LYS A 51 -5.92 15.68 -1.64
CA LYS A 51 -6.34 16.14 -0.31
C LYS A 51 -6.69 14.98 0.62
N ILE A 52 -7.36 13.94 0.08
CA ILE A 52 -7.70 12.72 0.82
C ILE A 52 -6.42 11.96 1.17
N ALA A 53 -5.54 11.73 0.20
CA ALA A 53 -4.26 11.08 0.43
C ALA A 53 -3.49 11.74 1.58
N ARG A 54 -3.33 13.07 1.54
CA ARG A 54 -2.63 13.82 2.59
C ARG A 54 -3.30 13.71 3.96
N LYS A 55 -4.63 13.72 4.00
CA LYS A 55 -5.38 13.58 5.25
C LYS A 55 -5.19 12.19 5.84
N MET A 56 -5.25 11.14 5.01
CA MET A 56 -5.01 9.76 5.44
C MET A 56 -3.59 9.55 5.98
N HIS A 57 -2.57 10.18 5.38
CA HIS A 57 -1.21 10.13 5.91
C HIS A 57 -1.01 10.90 7.23
N GLN A 58 -1.88 11.85 7.54
CA GLN A 58 -1.83 12.64 8.77
C GLN A 58 -2.65 12.02 9.90
N GLU A 59 -3.61 11.15 9.57
CA GLU A 59 -4.47 10.50 10.57
C GLU A 59 -3.65 9.52 11.41
N LYS A 60 -4.02 9.40 12.69
CA LYS A 60 -3.39 8.43 13.57
C LYS A 60 -3.83 7.02 13.16
N ALA A 61 -2.86 6.12 13.02
CA ALA A 61 -3.12 4.76 12.57
C ALA A 61 -4.19 4.03 13.39
N ASN A 62 -4.13 4.12 14.72
CA ASN A 62 -5.12 3.50 15.58
C ASN A 62 -6.53 4.00 15.29
N THR A 63 -6.73 5.32 15.19
CA THR A 63 -8.03 5.93 14.88
C THR A 63 -8.54 5.49 13.51
N PHE A 64 -7.64 5.42 12.51
CA PHE A 64 -8.00 4.96 11.17
C PHE A 64 -8.45 3.50 11.18
N PHE A 65 -7.68 2.60 11.81
CA PHE A 65 -8.00 1.19 11.81
C PHE A 65 -9.18 0.82 12.73
N GLU A 66 -9.41 1.56 13.82
CA GLU A 66 -10.64 1.44 14.63
C GLU A 66 -11.88 1.74 13.79
N LYS A 67 -11.89 2.87 13.08
CA LYS A 67 -12.99 3.22 12.16
C LYS A 67 -13.15 2.18 11.04
N ALA A 68 -12.04 1.66 10.50
CA ALA A 68 -12.09 0.64 9.47
C ALA A 68 -12.79 -0.63 9.94
N GLN A 69 -12.58 -1.07 11.18
CA GLN A 69 -13.26 -2.23 11.76
C GLN A 69 -14.79 -2.07 11.77
N ASP A 70 -15.29 -0.86 12.03
CA ASP A 70 -16.72 -0.58 12.11
C ASP A 70 -17.42 -0.65 10.75
N ILE A 71 -16.68 -0.47 9.64
CA ILE A 71 -17.25 -0.40 8.29
C ILE A 71 -16.95 -1.62 7.43
N ILE A 72 -16.10 -2.54 7.86
CA ILE A 72 -15.81 -3.78 7.12
C ILE A 72 -17.04 -4.68 7.13
N GLN A 73 -17.57 -4.98 5.94
CA GLN A 73 -18.76 -5.81 5.73
C GLN A 73 -18.51 -7.02 4.80
N SER A 74 -17.28 -7.14 4.26
CA SER A 74 -16.92 -8.19 3.32
C SER A 74 -15.47 -8.63 3.45
N GLU A 75 -15.17 -9.87 3.02
CA GLU A 75 -13.79 -10.36 2.94
C GLU A 75 -12.92 -9.49 2.03
N ALA A 76 -13.48 -8.94 0.94
CA ALA A 76 -12.75 -8.08 0.02
C ALA A 76 -12.30 -6.76 0.70
N GLN A 77 -13.17 -6.15 1.52
CA GLN A 77 -12.82 -4.98 2.32
C GLN A 77 -11.78 -5.32 3.38
N LEU A 78 -11.93 -6.47 4.05
CA LEU A 78 -10.94 -6.93 5.02
C LEU A 78 -9.57 -7.17 4.35
N ALA A 79 -9.53 -7.81 3.19
CA ALA A 79 -8.28 -8.02 2.44
C ALA A 79 -7.61 -6.68 2.07
N TYR A 80 -8.39 -5.68 1.64
CA TYR A 80 -7.87 -4.33 1.37
C TYR A 80 -7.26 -3.69 2.63
N ILE A 81 -7.96 -3.75 3.77
CA ILE A 81 -7.45 -3.18 5.03
C ILE A 81 -6.20 -3.92 5.51
N LEU A 82 -6.12 -5.23 5.35
CA LEU A 82 -4.91 -6.00 5.67
C LEU A 82 -3.72 -5.57 4.80
N GLY A 83 -3.94 -5.31 3.51
CA GLY A 83 -2.94 -4.70 2.64
C GLY A 83 -2.53 -3.30 3.10
N PHE A 84 -3.51 -2.47 3.49
CA PHE A 84 -3.25 -1.12 4.00
C PHE A 84 -2.43 -1.14 5.31
N ILE A 85 -2.67 -2.12 6.18
CA ILE A 85 -1.85 -2.33 7.39
C ILE A 85 -0.41 -2.63 6.99
N CYS A 86 -0.18 -3.47 5.99
CA CYS A 86 1.17 -3.75 5.49
C CYS A 86 1.85 -2.47 4.98
N HIS A 87 1.14 -1.64 4.19
CA HIS A 87 1.65 -0.34 3.75
C HIS A 87 2.08 0.52 4.93
N TYR A 88 1.18 0.73 5.89
CA TYR A 88 1.45 1.55 7.07
C TYR A 88 2.66 1.04 7.88
N LEU A 89 2.75 -0.27 8.08
CA LEU A 89 3.85 -0.88 8.83
C LEU A 89 5.20 -0.63 8.14
N LEU A 90 5.26 -0.82 6.82
CA LEU A 90 6.49 -0.57 6.07
C LEU A 90 6.88 0.91 6.14
N ASP A 91 5.95 1.83 5.89
CA ASP A 91 6.18 3.27 5.97
C ASP A 91 6.68 3.70 7.34
N SER A 92 6.06 3.18 8.40
CA SER A 92 6.45 3.50 9.78
C SER A 92 7.90 3.13 10.08
N GLN A 93 8.41 2.07 9.46
CA GLN A 93 9.79 1.60 9.63
C GLN A 93 10.77 2.33 8.68
N MET A 94 10.34 2.61 7.45
CA MET A 94 11.21 3.17 6.42
C MET A 94 11.38 4.69 6.53
N HIS A 95 10.33 5.44 6.87
CA HIS A 95 10.38 6.90 6.93
C HIS A 95 11.44 7.48 7.88
N PRO A 96 11.70 6.92 9.09
CA PRO A 96 12.82 7.37 9.91
C PRO A 96 14.18 7.22 9.23
N TYR A 97 14.36 6.13 8.47
CA TYR A 97 15.57 5.89 7.69
C TYR A 97 15.68 6.87 6.52
N ILE A 98 14.62 7.04 5.74
CA ILE A 98 14.55 7.98 4.62
C ILE A 98 14.86 9.41 5.09
N LYS A 99 14.26 9.86 6.20
CA LYS A 99 14.54 11.16 6.80
C LYS A 99 16.02 11.35 7.18
N ARG A 100 16.68 10.28 7.61
CA ARG A 100 18.13 10.30 7.88
C ARG A 100 18.94 10.39 6.60
N MET A 101 18.55 9.65 5.56
CA MET A 101 19.21 9.70 4.25
C MET A 101 19.12 11.11 3.63
N ILE A 102 17.95 11.73 3.63
CA ILE A 102 17.73 13.10 3.15
C ILE A 102 18.71 14.09 3.83
N LYS A 103 18.92 13.94 5.15
CA LYS A 103 19.85 14.81 5.88
C LYS A 103 21.32 14.60 5.52
N ASN A 104 21.68 13.41 5.09
CA ASN A 104 23.07 13.01 4.84
C ASN A 104 23.44 12.99 3.35
N THR A 105 22.48 13.20 2.47
CA THR A 105 22.66 13.24 1.01
C THR A 105 21.94 14.45 0.45
N ASN A 106 22.13 14.73 -0.83
CA ASN A 106 21.34 15.75 -1.54
C ASN A 106 20.10 15.16 -2.22
N MET A 107 19.75 13.92 -1.92
CA MET A 107 18.59 13.23 -2.49
C MET A 107 17.31 13.67 -1.77
N ASP A 108 16.23 13.78 -2.52
CA ASP A 108 14.89 13.98 -1.96
C ASP A 108 14.23 12.65 -1.58
N HIS A 109 13.07 12.73 -0.95
CA HIS A 109 12.31 11.57 -0.49
C HIS A 109 11.96 10.63 -1.65
N PHE A 110 11.49 11.20 -2.76
CA PHE A 110 11.07 10.47 -3.94
C PHE A 110 12.25 9.72 -4.62
N GLU A 111 13.41 10.36 -4.70
CA GLU A 111 14.61 9.75 -5.26
C GLU A 111 15.04 8.52 -4.45
N ILE A 112 15.07 8.64 -3.11
CA ILE A 112 15.47 7.55 -2.22
C ILE A 112 14.54 6.34 -2.38
N GLU A 113 13.24 6.56 -2.38
CA GLU A 113 12.25 5.48 -2.53
C GLU A 113 12.29 4.87 -3.93
N SER A 114 12.48 5.68 -4.98
CA SER A 114 12.64 5.18 -6.35
C SER A 114 13.89 4.31 -6.51
N ASP A 115 14.98 4.68 -5.86
CA ASP A 115 16.20 3.88 -5.89
C ASP A 115 16.03 2.55 -5.14
N TYR A 116 15.20 2.53 -4.09
CA TYR A 116 14.83 1.30 -3.40
C TYR A 116 14.05 0.35 -4.32
N ASP A 117 13.04 0.85 -5.03
CA ASP A 117 12.30 0.06 -6.01
C ASP A 117 13.21 -0.48 -7.10
N ARG A 118 14.12 0.34 -7.65
CA ARG A 118 15.11 -0.08 -8.64
C ARG A 118 16.05 -1.18 -8.12
N LEU A 119 16.48 -1.05 -6.85
CA LEU A 119 17.33 -2.06 -6.22
C LEU A 119 16.61 -3.40 -6.10
N LEU A 120 15.37 -3.39 -5.66
CA LEU A 120 14.57 -4.62 -5.53
C LEU A 120 14.27 -5.25 -6.89
N LEU A 121 13.91 -4.45 -7.90
CA LEU A 121 13.70 -4.93 -9.25
C LEU A 121 14.95 -5.65 -9.77
N LYS A 122 16.14 -5.03 -9.63
CA LYS A 122 17.42 -5.65 -10.01
C LYS A 122 17.69 -6.96 -9.27
N ARG A 123 17.42 -6.99 -7.95
CA ARG A 123 17.57 -8.22 -7.15
C ARG A 123 16.65 -9.34 -7.61
N HIS A 124 15.49 -9.00 -8.12
CA HIS A 124 14.52 -9.94 -8.66
C HIS A 124 14.71 -10.21 -10.16
N HIS A 125 15.84 -9.81 -10.75
CA HIS A 125 16.16 -9.96 -12.18
C HIS A 125 15.10 -9.34 -13.11
N GLN A 126 14.47 -8.24 -12.66
CA GLN A 126 13.55 -7.43 -13.44
C GLN A 126 14.26 -6.18 -13.99
N ASP A 127 13.84 -5.74 -15.17
CA ASP A 127 14.38 -4.49 -15.75
C ASP A 127 13.71 -3.27 -15.08
N PRO A 128 14.47 -2.41 -14.36
CA PRO A 128 13.90 -1.26 -13.66
C PRO A 128 13.40 -0.16 -14.60
N LEU A 129 13.75 -0.19 -15.89
CA LEU A 129 13.34 0.81 -16.88
C LEU A 129 12.04 0.44 -17.60
N HIS A 130 11.77 -0.86 -17.76
CA HIS A 130 10.66 -1.35 -18.58
C HIS A 130 9.61 -2.11 -17.78
N LYS A 131 9.87 -2.45 -16.49
CA LYS A 131 8.88 -3.11 -15.66
C LYS A 131 7.82 -2.12 -15.20
N GLU A 132 6.58 -2.38 -15.56
CA GLU A 132 5.43 -1.65 -15.03
C GLU A 132 5.27 -1.99 -13.54
N ILE A 133 5.55 -1.03 -12.68
CA ILE A 133 5.52 -1.21 -11.21
C ILE A 133 4.10 -1.49 -10.71
N TYR A 134 3.08 -1.10 -11.48
CA TYR A 134 1.67 -1.20 -11.12
C TYR A 134 0.91 -2.28 -11.89
N GLU A 135 1.60 -3.14 -12.62
CA GLU A 135 0.97 -4.22 -13.40
C GLU A 135 0.07 -5.13 -12.54
N HIS A 136 0.42 -5.29 -11.26
CA HIS A 136 -0.34 -6.09 -10.30
C HIS A 136 -1.62 -5.39 -9.80
N ILE A 137 -1.78 -4.08 -10.04
CA ILE A 137 -2.98 -3.33 -9.69
C ILE A 137 -3.88 -3.27 -10.92
N ARG A 138 -4.68 -4.29 -11.13
CA ARG A 138 -5.71 -4.27 -12.19
C ARG A 138 -7.08 -4.21 -11.53
N PHE A 139 -7.68 -3.02 -11.55
CA PHE A 139 -9.06 -2.84 -11.10
C PHE A 139 -10.00 -3.64 -12.01
N LYS A 140 -10.74 -4.56 -11.43
CA LYS A 140 -11.94 -5.11 -12.08
C LYS A 140 -13.11 -4.17 -11.74
N GLU A 141 -14.06 -4.04 -12.68
CA GLU A 141 -15.22 -3.13 -12.55
C GLU A 141 -15.97 -3.28 -11.20
N LYS A 142 -15.99 -4.50 -10.65
CA LYS A 142 -16.58 -4.81 -9.33
C LYS A 142 -15.80 -4.24 -8.13
N GLU A 143 -14.54 -3.92 -8.30
CA GLU A 143 -13.65 -3.44 -7.23
C GLU A 143 -13.73 -1.92 -7.07
N TYR A 144 -14.24 -1.20 -8.10
CA TYR A 144 -14.55 0.24 -7.99
C TYR A 144 -15.56 0.56 -6.89
N VAL A 145 -16.43 -0.38 -6.54
CA VAL A 145 -17.43 -0.20 -5.47
C VAL A 145 -16.74 -0.09 -4.10
N LEU A 146 -15.59 -0.74 -3.91
CA LEU A 146 -14.79 -0.66 -2.67
C LEU A 146 -14.17 0.74 -2.47
N PHE A 147 -13.96 1.45 -3.57
CA PHE A 147 -13.34 2.79 -3.60
C PHE A 147 -14.36 3.91 -3.82
N ASN A 148 -15.65 3.65 -3.56
CA ASN A 148 -16.62 4.73 -3.61
C ASN A 148 -16.16 5.84 -2.65
N PRO A 149 -15.90 7.07 -3.15
CA PRO A 149 -15.44 8.21 -2.35
C PRO A 149 -16.32 8.50 -1.14
N PHE A 150 -17.60 8.14 -1.21
CA PHE A 150 -18.51 8.29 -0.08
C PHE A 150 -18.21 7.31 1.06
N SER A 151 -17.73 6.09 0.77
CA SER A 151 -17.28 5.14 1.79
C SER A 151 -15.97 5.57 2.44
N LEU A 152 -15.06 6.16 1.67
CA LEU A 152 -13.79 6.69 2.16
C LEU A 152 -13.95 7.93 3.05
N ASN A 153 -14.98 8.75 2.82
CA ASN A 153 -15.24 9.91 3.67
C ASN A 153 -15.61 9.55 5.12
N TYR A 154 -16.04 8.31 5.38
CA TYR A 154 -16.29 7.83 6.75
C TYR A 154 -15.02 7.40 7.47
N LEU A 155 -13.93 7.08 6.74
CA LEU A 155 -12.64 6.69 7.31
C LEU A 155 -11.78 7.89 7.72
N ILE A 156 -12.11 9.06 7.24
CA ILE A 156 -11.40 10.32 7.44
C ILE A 156 -12.27 11.30 8.20
#